data_eebd6b60467cc2f6253900bdfbe01b7c
#
_entry.id   eebd6b60467cc2f6253900bdfbe01b7c
#
_cell.length_a   1.000
_cell.length_b   1.000
_cell.length_c   1.000
_cell.angle_alpha   90.00
_cell.angle_beta   90.00
_cell.angle_gamma   90.00
#
_symmetry.space_group_name_H-M   'P 1'
#
loop_
_entity.id
_entity.type
_entity.pdbx_description
1 polymer ?
#
loop_
_entity_poly.entity_id
_entity_poly.type
_entity_poly.pdbx_seq_one_letter_code
_entity_poly.pdbx_strand_id
1 'polypeptide(L)'
;TVAGIPGFFQPNPRVGWDPLRAVPPEQAGFYSVEPLRETLDALIDADEFGRWPTRLTVGAAEVATARMVYFDSADMFLGLDHVLASGALPPAFPPVRIAGRLYWDGAVLSNTPLEFVLAEHMAEPALIFEVQLWDADGPEPASVSEAMGREKEVRFASRSAIEIARHKELRRMRRMIAELTGRLDPGLLEDPMAARAVHEACRVQLHVVRLMAPRLPHEDRTKGLDFTRAGIEARWAAGLADMRRVLAEAPWTRETDPGEGIIVHETQDGVTMASG
;
A
#
# COMPACT_ATOMS: atom_id res chain seq x y z
N THR A 1 16.62 18.45 -3.30
CA THR A 1 16.65 16.95 -3.39
C THR A 1 17.91 16.42 -4.07
N VAL A 2 18.46 17.08 -5.10
CA VAL A 2 19.69 16.60 -5.78
C VAL A 2 20.86 16.44 -4.81
N ALA A 3 20.98 17.32 -3.82
CA ALA A 3 22.02 17.25 -2.78
C ALA A 3 21.74 16.24 -1.65
N GLY A 4 20.59 15.58 -1.69
CA GLY A 4 20.11 14.69 -0.63
C GLY A 4 19.21 15.39 0.37
N ILE A 5 18.79 14.63 1.39
CA ILE A 5 17.98 15.10 2.52
C ILE A 5 18.64 14.58 3.80
N PRO A 6 19.06 15.48 4.72
CA PRO A 6 19.67 15.07 5.98
C PRO A 6 18.80 14.07 6.74
N GLY A 7 19.42 13.02 7.27
CA GLY A 7 18.72 11.95 8.00
C GLY A 7 17.89 11.01 7.11
N PHE A 8 17.89 11.19 5.78
CA PHE A 8 17.14 10.32 4.86
C PHE A 8 18.04 9.75 3.77
N PHE A 9 18.57 10.56 2.85
CA PHE A 9 19.46 10.08 1.80
C PHE A 9 20.49 11.13 1.36
N GLN A 10 21.57 10.66 0.78
CA GLN A 10 22.64 11.49 0.23
C GLN A 10 23.07 10.96 -1.16
N PRO A 11 23.69 11.80 -2.02
CA PRO A 11 24.25 11.34 -3.27
C PRO A 11 25.22 10.17 -3.04
N ASN A 12 25.11 9.14 -3.90
CA ASN A 12 26.00 8.00 -3.82
C ASN A 12 27.37 8.34 -4.43
N PRO A 13 28.44 8.45 -3.63
CA PRO A 13 29.73 8.87 -4.15
C PRO A 13 30.39 7.80 -5.04
N ARG A 14 29.93 6.55 -4.97
CA ARG A 14 30.50 5.43 -5.74
C ARG A 14 29.96 5.38 -7.16
N VAL A 15 28.71 5.77 -7.35
CA VAL A 15 28.08 5.85 -8.68
C VAL A 15 28.30 7.23 -9.28
N GLY A 16 28.26 8.27 -8.45
CA GLY A 16 28.19 9.64 -8.94
C GLY A 16 26.91 9.82 -9.75
N TRP A 17 27.02 10.48 -10.89
CA TRP A 17 25.91 10.63 -11.85
C TRP A 17 26.12 9.82 -13.14
N ASP A 18 27.02 8.84 -13.10
CA ASP A 18 27.28 7.93 -14.23
C ASP A 18 26.47 6.63 -14.07
N PRO A 19 25.36 6.47 -14.82
CA PRO A 19 24.50 5.30 -14.72
C PRO A 19 25.14 4.03 -15.30
N LEU A 20 26.26 4.14 -16.02
CA LEU A 20 26.96 3.02 -16.62
C LEU A 20 28.10 2.48 -15.72
N ARG A 21 28.36 3.14 -14.61
CA ARG A 21 29.41 2.72 -13.69
C ARG A 21 29.05 1.42 -13.00
N ALA A 22 29.87 0.38 -13.17
CA ALA A 22 29.71 -0.90 -12.52
C ALA A 22 29.99 -0.80 -11.01
N VAL A 23 29.04 -1.21 -10.21
CA VAL A 23 29.12 -1.28 -8.73
C VAL A 23 28.47 -2.57 -8.25
N PRO A 24 28.73 -3.02 -7.03
CA PRO A 24 27.94 -4.09 -6.42
C PRO A 24 26.43 -3.77 -6.45
N PRO A 25 25.55 -4.78 -6.62
CA PRO A 25 24.10 -4.53 -6.72
C PRO A 25 23.54 -3.69 -5.59
N GLU A 26 23.99 -3.89 -4.35
CA GLU A 26 23.57 -3.12 -3.16
C GLU A 26 24.02 -1.66 -3.15
N GLN A 27 24.71 -1.24 -4.19
CA GLN A 27 25.16 0.12 -4.38
C GLN A 27 24.67 0.72 -5.71
N ALA A 28 23.87 -0.06 -6.47
CA ALA A 28 23.33 0.35 -7.76
C ALA A 28 22.12 1.28 -7.59
N GLY A 29 22.36 2.50 -7.14
CA GLY A 29 21.40 3.56 -6.98
C GLY A 29 22.09 4.93 -6.99
N PHE A 30 21.38 5.97 -7.42
CA PHE A 30 21.95 7.35 -7.45
C PHE A 30 22.18 7.93 -6.06
N TYR A 31 21.45 7.42 -5.06
CA TYR A 31 21.55 7.86 -3.67
C TYR A 31 21.86 6.69 -2.74
N SER A 32 22.49 7.00 -1.61
CA SER A 32 22.69 6.11 -0.48
C SER A 32 21.64 6.41 0.59
N VAL A 33 21.05 5.38 1.19
CA VAL A 33 20.09 5.45 2.30
C VAL A 33 20.74 5.22 3.67
N GLU A 34 22.06 5.29 3.75
CA GLU A 34 22.79 5.15 5.03
C GLU A 34 22.31 6.17 6.09
N PRO A 35 22.06 7.46 5.73
CA PRO A 35 21.49 8.40 6.70
C PRO A 35 20.10 7.99 7.22
N LEU A 36 19.27 7.31 6.40
CA LEU A 36 18.00 6.78 6.86
C LEU A 36 18.19 5.61 7.83
N ARG A 37 19.15 4.73 7.54
CA ARG A 37 19.48 3.61 8.42
C ARG A 37 19.88 4.12 9.81
N GLU A 38 20.80 5.08 9.88
CA GLU A 38 21.22 5.71 11.13
C GLU A 38 20.04 6.36 11.88
N THR A 39 19.15 7.03 11.14
CA THR A 39 17.95 7.65 11.72
C THR A 39 17.00 6.62 12.30
N LEU A 40 16.76 5.52 11.57
CA LEU A 40 15.90 4.46 12.05
C LEU A 40 16.50 3.69 13.22
N ASP A 41 17.80 3.41 13.20
CA ASP A 41 18.51 2.79 14.31
C ASP A 41 18.42 3.62 15.60
N ALA A 42 18.41 4.95 15.47
CA ALA A 42 18.27 5.86 16.61
C ALA A 42 16.83 5.99 17.14
N LEU A 43 15.83 5.77 16.28
CA LEU A 43 14.41 5.96 16.61
C LEU A 43 13.68 4.67 16.98
N ILE A 44 14.16 3.54 16.48
CA ILE A 44 13.50 2.24 16.64
C ILE A 44 14.38 1.34 17.49
N ASP A 45 13.87 0.90 18.61
CA ASP A 45 14.51 -0.16 19.37
C ASP A 45 14.32 -1.49 18.60
N ALA A 46 15.43 -2.03 18.09
CA ALA A 46 15.43 -3.26 17.29
C ALA A 46 14.88 -4.47 18.07
N ASP A 47 15.05 -4.49 19.40
CA ASP A 47 14.56 -5.57 20.27
C ASP A 47 13.04 -5.49 20.50
N GLU A 48 12.45 -4.30 20.38
CA GLU A 48 11.02 -4.06 20.52
C GLU A 48 10.26 -4.16 19.21
N PHE A 49 10.92 -3.94 18.06
CA PHE A 49 10.29 -3.85 16.75
C PHE A 49 9.46 -5.09 16.37
N GLY A 50 9.90 -6.29 16.79
CA GLY A 50 9.15 -7.53 16.58
C GLY A 50 8.17 -7.90 17.69
N ARG A 51 8.03 -7.08 18.74
CA ARG A 51 7.17 -7.34 19.92
C ARG A 51 5.98 -6.41 20.01
N TRP A 52 5.80 -5.52 19.05
CA TRP A 52 4.67 -4.60 19.05
C TRP A 52 3.34 -5.36 18.97
N PRO A 53 2.31 -4.89 19.71
CA PRO A 53 0.98 -5.51 19.65
C PRO A 53 0.30 -5.31 18.29
N THR A 54 0.77 -4.33 17.53
CA THR A 54 0.28 -4.01 16.19
C THR A 54 1.06 -4.81 15.16
N ARG A 55 0.38 -5.62 14.37
CA ARG A 55 0.97 -6.32 13.23
C ARG A 55 1.46 -5.32 12.20
N LEU A 56 2.68 -5.51 11.73
CA LEU A 56 3.28 -4.74 10.65
C LEU A 56 3.59 -5.67 9.49
N THR A 57 3.14 -5.29 8.30
CA THR A 57 3.49 -5.95 7.05
C THR A 57 4.11 -4.93 6.11
N VAL A 58 5.24 -5.26 5.50
CA VAL A 58 5.89 -4.43 4.48
C VAL A 58 6.04 -5.22 3.19
N GLY A 59 5.76 -4.57 2.06
CA GLY A 59 5.84 -5.17 0.73
C GLY A 59 7.12 -4.76 0.01
N ALA A 60 7.79 -5.74 -0.63
CA ALA A 60 8.96 -5.49 -1.45
C ALA A 60 8.95 -6.35 -2.73
N ALA A 61 9.57 -5.85 -3.79
CA ALA A 61 9.67 -6.55 -5.07
C ALA A 61 10.99 -7.31 -5.14
N GLU A 62 10.95 -8.64 -5.23
CA GLU A 62 12.15 -9.44 -5.45
C GLU A 62 12.74 -9.16 -6.83
N VAL A 63 13.98 -8.66 -6.88
CA VAL A 63 14.61 -8.17 -8.13
C VAL A 63 14.74 -9.25 -9.20
N ALA A 64 15.12 -10.46 -8.79
CA ALA A 64 15.39 -11.55 -9.73
C ALA A 64 14.15 -12.19 -10.35
N THR A 65 13.02 -12.16 -9.66
CA THR A 65 11.79 -12.89 -10.05
C THR A 65 10.62 -11.96 -10.39
N ALA A 66 10.75 -10.66 -10.11
CA ALA A 66 9.66 -9.69 -10.20
C ALA A 66 8.40 -10.14 -9.43
N ARG A 67 8.57 -10.78 -8.28
CA ARG A 67 7.47 -11.19 -7.40
C ARG A 67 7.33 -10.19 -6.26
N MET A 68 6.08 -9.87 -5.91
CA MET A 68 5.78 -9.19 -4.66
C MET A 68 6.02 -10.16 -3.50
N VAL A 69 6.77 -9.72 -2.51
CA VAL A 69 7.03 -10.44 -1.26
C VAL A 69 6.56 -9.57 -0.10
N TYR A 70 5.77 -10.14 0.77
CA TYR A 70 5.31 -9.48 2.00
C TYR A 70 6.08 -10.05 3.18
N PHE A 71 6.74 -9.18 3.92
CA PHE A 71 7.38 -9.49 5.20
C PHE A 71 6.43 -9.07 6.32
N ASP A 72 6.06 -10.01 7.17
CA ASP A 72 4.98 -9.83 8.14
C ASP A 72 5.46 -10.17 9.55
N SER A 73 5.18 -9.28 10.49
CA SER A 73 5.57 -9.47 11.90
C SER A 73 4.81 -10.60 12.60
N ALA A 74 3.70 -11.09 12.03
CA ALA A 74 3.00 -12.26 12.53
C ALA A 74 3.74 -13.57 12.22
N ASP A 75 4.52 -13.59 11.13
CA ASP A 75 5.17 -14.79 10.62
C ASP A 75 6.67 -14.83 10.91
N MET A 76 7.31 -13.65 11.06
CA MET A 76 8.75 -13.54 11.19
C MET A 76 9.16 -12.29 11.96
N PHE A 77 10.42 -12.30 12.45
CA PHE A 77 11.05 -11.09 12.97
C PHE A 77 11.34 -10.10 11.84
N LEU A 78 10.81 -8.89 11.95
CA LEU A 78 11.12 -7.80 11.04
C LEU A 78 12.27 -6.98 11.58
N GLY A 79 13.30 -6.77 10.76
CA GLY A 79 14.41 -5.85 11.05
C GLY A 79 14.39 -4.65 10.10
N LEU A 80 15.30 -3.73 10.31
CA LEU A 80 15.40 -2.49 9.51
C LEU A 80 15.59 -2.74 8.01
N ASP A 81 16.27 -3.83 7.63
CA ASP A 81 16.44 -4.19 6.21
C ASP A 81 15.11 -4.43 5.49
N HIS A 82 14.10 -4.97 6.18
CA HIS A 82 12.77 -5.15 5.59
C HIS A 82 12.08 -3.81 5.32
N VAL A 83 12.20 -2.85 6.26
CA VAL A 83 11.67 -1.49 6.11
C VAL A 83 12.41 -0.75 5.00
N LEU A 84 13.75 -0.82 4.97
CA LEU A 84 14.56 -0.19 3.93
C LEU A 84 14.27 -0.77 2.54
N ALA A 85 14.05 -2.09 2.44
CA ALA A 85 13.69 -2.75 1.19
C ALA A 85 12.35 -2.24 0.64
N SER A 86 11.35 -2.03 1.53
CA SER A 86 10.04 -1.53 1.13
C SER A 86 10.04 -0.08 0.64
N GLY A 87 11.12 0.67 0.88
CA GLY A 87 11.31 2.05 0.37
C GLY A 87 12.44 2.20 -0.64
N ALA A 88 13.06 1.08 -1.08
CA ALA A 88 14.19 1.09 -2.02
C ALA A 88 13.73 1.26 -3.49
N LEU A 89 13.17 2.43 -3.83
CA LEU A 89 12.62 2.70 -5.17
C LEU A 89 13.73 2.95 -6.20
N PRO A 90 13.88 2.06 -7.23
CA PRO A 90 14.85 2.25 -8.28
C PRO A 90 14.45 3.38 -9.25
N PRO A 91 15.39 4.04 -9.92
CA PRO A 91 16.85 3.94 -9.79
C PRO A 91 17.41 4.85 -8.69
N ALA A 92 16.54 5.53 -7.92
CA ALA A 92 16.99 6.46 -6.89
C ALA A 92 17.79 5.72 -5.80
N PHE A 93 17.25 4.63 -5.29
CA PHE A 93 17.84 3.86 -4.20
C PHE A 93 18.28 2.47 -4.66
N PRO A 94 19.39 1.95 -4.13
CA PRO A 94 19.86 0.62 -4.43
C PRO A 94 18.95 -0.45 -3.80
N PRO A 95 18.94 -1.68 -4.34
CA PRO A 95 18.21 -2.79 -3.71
C PRO A 95 18.84 -3.18 -2.36
N VAL A 96 18.03 -3.69 -1.48
CA VAL A 96 18.43 -4.21 -0.17
C VAL A 96 18.55 -5.73 -0.22
N ARG A 97 19.62 -6.30 0.37
CA ARG A 97 19.81 -7.75 0.44
C ARG A 97 19.22 -8.31 1.73
N ILE A 98 18.27 -9.24 1.60
CA ILE A 98 17.65 -9.96 2.72
C ILE A 98 17.77 -11.47 2.42
N ALA A 99 18.34 -12.23 3.33
CA ALA A 99 18.53 -13.68 3.19
C ALA A 99 19.12 -14.11 1.82
N GLY A 100 20.10 -13.35 1.32
CA GLY A 100 20.80 -13.63 0.05
C GLY A 100 20.08 -13.12 -1.21
N ARG A 101 18.85 -12.63 -1.12
CA ARG A 101 18.06 -12.10 -2.24
C ARG A 101 18.01 -10.58 -2.21
N LEU A 102 17.85 -9.97 -3.38
CA LEU A 102 17.76 -8.52 -3.54
C LEU A 102 16.30 -8.08 -3.70
N TYR A 103 15.95 -6.99 -3.00
CA TYR A 103 14.60 -6.44 -2.99
C TYR A 103 14.62 -4.94 -3.28
N TRP A 104 13.68 -4.52 -4.10
CA TRP A 104 13.30 -3.12 -4.32
C TRP A 104 11.98 -2.80 -3.64
N ASP A 105 11.64 -1.52 -3.62
CA ASP A 105 10.34 -1.02 -3.18
C ASP A 105 9.19 -1.77 -3.87
N GLY A 106 8.24 -2.24 -3.06
CA GLY A 106 7.03 -2.89 -3.55
C GLY A 106 6.20 -2.03 -4.49
N ALA A 107 6.31 -0.70 -4.40
CA ALA A 107 5.63 0.24 -5.29
C ALA A 107 5.97 0.06 -6.78
N VAL A 108 7.08 -0.60 -7.12
CA VAL A 108 7.39 -1.02 -8.50
C VAL A 108 6.30 -1.93 -9.06
N LEU A 109 5.71 -2.78 -8.22
CA LEU A 109 4.69 -3.77 -8.60
C LEU A 109 3.29 -3.36 -8.15
N SER A 110 3.13 -2.91 -6.90
CA SER A 110 1.86 -2.44 -6.32
C SER A 110 2.14 -1.32 -5.32
N ASN A 111 1.64 -0.13 -5.59
CA ASN A 111 1.86 1.04 -4.72
C ASN A 111 0.96 1.02 -3.46
N THR A 112 -0.18 0.35 -3.56
CA THR A 112 -1.12 0.19 -2.45
C THR A 112 -1.43 -1.29 -2.31
N PRO A 113 -0.75 -2.04 -1.42
CA PRO A 113 -0.85 -3.50 -1.32
C PRO A 113 -2.14 -3.94 -0.59
N LEU A 114 -3.27 -3.38 -0.98
CA LEU A 114 -4.58 -3.70 -0.42
C LEU A 114 -4.97 -5.16 -0.67
N GLU A 115 -4.49 -5.74 -1.78
CA GLU A 115 -4.69 -7.15 -2.12
C GLU A 115 -4.21 -8.09 -1.01
N PHE A 116 -3.13 -7.77 -0.31
CA PHE A 116 -2.63 -8.57 0.81
C PHE A 116 -3.68 -8.62 1.95
N VAL A 117 -4.22 -7.47 2.33
CA VAL A 117 -5.22 -7.36 3.41
C VAL A 117 -6.54 -8.01 3.00
N LEU A 118 -6.99 -7.80 1.75
CA LEU A 118 -8.27 -8.35 1.26
C LEU A 118 -8.22 -9.86 1.02
N ALA A 119 -7.03 -10.42 0.76
CA ALA A 119 -6.84 -11.87 0.57
C ALA A 119 -6.94 -12.64 1.89
N GLU A 120 -6.75 -12.00 3.03
CA GLU A 120 -6.83 -12.66 4.32
C GLU A 120 -8.22 -13.21 4.65
N HIS A 121 -8.24 -14.38 5.28
CA HIS A 121 -9.46 -14.96 5.86
C HIS A 121 -9.73 -14.30 7.21
N MET A 122 -10.41 -13.16 7.17
CA MET A 122 -10.82 -12.48 8.39
C MET A 122 -12.05 -13.18 8.99
N ALA A 123 -11.98 -13.51 10.27
CA ALA A 123 -13.08 -14.11 11.02
C ALA A 123 -14.12 -13.07 11.49
N GLU A 124 -13.72 -11.81 11.57
CA GLU A 124 -14.52 -10.69 12.08
C GLU A 124 -14.59 -9.53 11.08
N PRO A 125 -15.64 -8.70 11.13
CA PRO A 125 -15.72 -7.47 10.34
C PRO A 125 -14.50 -6.56 10.60
N ALA A 126 -13.96 -5.96 9.54
CA ALA A 126 -12.81 -5.08 9.66
C ALA A 126 -13.07 -3.75 8.95
N LEU A 127 -12.47 -2.70 9.53
CA LEU A 127 -12.41 -1.37 8.96
C LEU A 127 -10.98 -1.13 8.45
N ILE A 128 -10.85 -0.89 7.16
CA ILE A 128 -9.58 -0.71 6.47
C ILE A 128 -9.47 0.74 6.01
N PHE A 129 -8.42 1.45 6.41
CA PHE A 129 -8.10 2.77 5.88
C PHE A 129 -7.01 2.63 4.82
N GLU A 130 -7.36 2.95 3.58
CA GLU A 130 -6.45 3.00 2.45
C GLU A 130 -6.03 4.45 2.18
N VAL A 131 -4.76 4.76 2.31
CA VAL A 131 -4.23 6.09 2.00
C VAL A 131 -3.63 6.06 0.60
N GLN A 132 -4.25 6.78 -0.34
CA GLN A 132 -3.79 6.92 -1.71
C GLN A 132 -3.19 8.31 -1.96
N LEU A 133 -1.94 8.32 -2.42
CA LEU A 133 -1.22 9.56 -2.76
C LEU A 133 -1.41 9.97 -4.23
N TRP A 134 -1.89 9.05 -5.09
CA TRP A 134 -1.99 9.22 -6.52
C TRP A 134 -3.44 9.02 -6.97
N ASP A 135 -3.95 10.01 -7.70
CA ASP A 135 -5.31 10.01 -8.20
C ASP A 135 -5.36 9.37 -9.60
N ALA A 136 -6.30 8.42 -9.78
CA ALA A 136 -6.55 7.81 -11.08
C ALA A 136 -7.15 8.83 -12.06
N ASP A 137 -7.98 9.75 -11.58
CA ASP A 137 -8.58 10.81 -12.36
C ASP A 137 -7.68 12.04 -12.41
N GLY A 138 -7.69 12.74 -13.53
CA GLY A 138 -6.86 13.92 -13.70
C GLY A 138 -7.09 14.62 -15.03
N PRO A 139 -6.66 15.89 -15.15
CA PRO A 139 -6.82 16.67 -16.37
C PRO A 139 -6.01 16.05 -17.52
N GLU A 140 -6.47 16.33 -18.74
CA GLU A 140 -5.70 16.03 -19.94
C GLU A 140 -4.41 16.86 -19.98
N PRO A 141 -3.24 16.24 -20.25
CA PRO A 141 -1.99 16.97 -20.27
C PRO A 141 -1.89 17.87 -21.50
N ALA A 142 -1.53 19.13 -21.30
CA ALA A 142 -1.32 20.11 -22.36
C ALA A 142 0.19 20.28 -22.74
N SER A 143 1.08 19.60 -22.03
CA SER A 143 2.52 19.65 -22.30
C SER A 143 3.19 18.30 -22.06
N VAL A 144 4.40 18.09 -22.63
CA VAL A 144 5.20 16.86 -22.38
C VAL A 144 5.49 16.70 -20.88
N SER A 145 5.75 17.79 -20.18
CA SER A 145 5.99 17.78 -18.74
C SER A 145 4.78 17.28 -17.96
N GLU A 146 3.58 17.74 -18.33
CA GLU A 146 2.33 17.28 -17.71
C GLU A 146 2.02 15.82 -18.08
N ALA A 147 2.29 15.43 -19.34
CA ALA A 147 2.14 14.03 -19.77
C ALA A 147 3.02 13.07 -18.95
N MET A 148 4.28 13.45 -18.67
CA MET A 148 5.16 12.65 -17.79
C MET A 148 4.64 12.58 -16.35
N GLY A 149 4.08 13.67 -15.82
CA GLY A 149 3.45 13.69 -14.51
C GLY A 149 2.22 12.78 -14.48
N ARG A 150 1.36 12.90 -15.48
CA ARG A 150 0.12 12.11 -15.59
C ARG A 150 0.41 10.61 -15.78
N GLU A 151 1.42 10.25 -16.57
CA GLU A 151 1.86 8.85 -16.71
C GLU A 151 2.22 8.24 -15.36
N LYS A 152 2.96 8.98 -14.54
CA LYS A 152 3.33 8.55 -13.19
C LYS A 152 2.09 8.37 -12.28
N GLU A 153 1.15 9.31 -12.32
CA GLU A 153 -0.11 9.21 -11.56
C GLU A 153 -0.90 7.97 -11.96
N VAL A 154 -1.13 7.78 -13.26
CA VAL A 154 -1.85 6.59 -13.79
C VAL A 154 -1.16 5.30 -13.38
N ARG A 155 0.17 5.24 -13.45
CA ARG A 155 0.94 4.05 -13.09
C ARG A 155 0.74 3.66 -11.63
N PHE A 156 0.73 4.63 -10.72
CA PHE A 156 0.63 4.37 -9.29
C PHE A 156 -0.80 4.27 -8.76
N ALA A 157 -1.78 4.90 -9.43
CA ALA A 157 -3.17 4.92 -8.98
C ALA A 157 -4.02 3.74 -9.47
N SER A 158 -3.75 3.21 -10.69
CA SER A 158 -4.70 2.36 -11.42
C SER A 158 -4.92 0.96 -10.85
N ARG A 159 -4.03 0.44 -10.02
CA ARG A 159 -4.09 -0.97 -9.58
C ARG A 159 -5.09 -1.21 -8.45
N SER A 160 -5.18 -0.28 -7.52
CA SER A 160 -6.04 -0.42 -6.33
C SER A 160 -7.52 -0.64 -6.68
N ALA A 161 -8.08 0.12 -7.63
CA ALA A 161 -9.47 -0.03 -8.05
C ALA A 161 -9.75 -1.40 -8.68
N ILE A 162 -8.81 -1.92 -9.49
CA ILE A 162 -8.93 -3.24 -10.13
C ILE A 162 -8.91 -4.34 -9.07
N GLU A 163 -8.01 -4.25 -8.10
CA GLU A 163 -7.91 -5.23 -7.01
C GLU A 163 -9.16 -5.22 -6.12
N ILE A 164 -9.68 -4.04 -5.80
CA ILE A 164 -10.95 -3.92 -5.06
C ILE A 164 -12.08 -4.61 -5.82
N ALA A 165 -12.25 -4.32 -7.12
CA ALA A 165 -13.30 -4.91 -7.93
C ALA A 165 -13.20 -6.45 -7.97
N ARG A 166 -11.99 -6.99 -8.14
CA ARG A 166 -11.71 -8.42 -8.13
C ARG A 166 -12.06 -9.06 -6.78
N HIS A 167 -11.66 -8.43 -5.68
CA HIS A 167 -11.94 -8.96 -4.34
C HIS A 167 -13.42 -8.82 -3.94
N LYS A 168 -14.12 -7.77 -4.40
CA LYS A 168 -15.58 -7.67 -4.28
C LYS A 168 -16.28 -8.88 -4.90
N GLU A 169 -15.95 -9.22 -6.13
CA GLU A 169 -16.54 -10.37 -6.83
C GLU A 169 -16.22 -11.70 -6.12
N LEU A 170 -14.97 -11.90 -5.70
CA LEU A 170 -14.57 -13.09 -4.96
C LEU A 170 -15.33 -13.23 -3.65
N ARG A 171 -15.48 -12.17 -2.87
CA ARG A 171 -16.23 -12.19 -1.60
C ARG A 171 -17.72 -12.37 -1.82
N ARG A 172 -18.28 -11.82 -2.89
CA ARG A 172 -19.67 -12.06 -3.26
C ARG A 172 -19.92 -13.56 -3.54
N MET A 173 -19.02 -14.21 -4.29
CA MET A 173 -19.08 -15.66 -4.52
C MET A 173 -18.98 -16.46 -3.21
N ARG A 174 -18.02 -16.12 -2.33
CA ARG A 174 -17.86 -16.77 -1.02
C ARG A 174 -19.10 -16.61 -0.12
N ARG A 175 -19.78 -15.46 -0.22
CA ARG A 175 -21.03 -15.21 0.49
C ARG A 175 -22.18 -16.06 -0.05
N MET A 176 -22.32 -16.16 -1.38
CA MET A 176 -23.29 -17.09 -1.99
C MET A 176 -23.04 -18.54 -1.56
N ILE A 177 -21.78 -18.97 -1.50
CA ILE A 177 -21.42 -20.29 -0.98
C ILE A 177 -21.86 -20.43 0.47
N ALA A 178 -21.65 -19.41 1.33
CA ALA A 178 -22.07 -19.43 2.73
C ALA A 178 -23.59 -19.54 2.89
N GLU A 179 -24.36 -18.91 2.01
CA GLU A 179 -25.82 -19.01 2.02
C GLU A 179 -26.31 -20.39 1.57
N LEU A 180 -25.70 -20.93 0.51
CA LEU A 180 -26.04 -22.26 -0.01
C LEU A 180 -25.68 -23.36 0.99
N THR A 181 -24.47 -23.33 1.55
CA THR A 181 -24.01 -24.32 2.53
C THR A 181 -24.80 -24.26 3.82
N GLY A 182 -25.27 -23.07 4.22
CA GLY A 182 -26.13 -22.90 5.40
C GLY A 182 -27.54 -23.50 5.25
N ARG A 183 -27.92 -23.92 4.03
CA ARG A 183 -29.21 -24.58 3.74
C ARG A 183 -29.07 -26.09 3.53
N LEU A 184 -27.86 -26.63 3.58
CA LEU A 184 -27.61 -28.06 3.44
C LEU A 184 -28.01 -28.81 4.72
N ASP A 185 -28.51 -30.04 4.53
CA ASP A 185 -28.71 -30.95 5.65
C ASP A 185 -27.36 -31.27 6.32
N PRO A 186 -27.33 -31.37 7.68
CA PRO A 186 -26.09 -31.65 8.41
C PRO A 186 -25.35 -32.90 7.90
N GLY A 187 -26.07 -33.93 7.48
CA GLY A 187 -25.46 -35.17 6.92
C GLY A 187 -24.71 -34.95 5.61
N LEU A 188 -25.08 -33.92 4.82
CA LEU A 188 -24.38 -33.60 3.57
C LEU A 188 -23.08 -32.83 3.84
N LEU A 189 -22.89 -32.23 5.01
CA LEU A 189 -21.67 -31.52 5.37
C LEU A 189 -20.49 -32.47 5.64
N GLU A 190 -20.73 -33.77 5.78
CA GLU A 190 -19.69 -34.80 5.88
C GLU A 190 -19.05 -35.11 4.51
N ASP A 191 -19.72 -34.71 3.40
CA ASP A 191 -19.14 -34.83 2.07
C ASP A 191 -17.90 -33.90 1.94
N PRO A 192 -16.76 -34.42 1.42
CA PRO A 192 -15.52 -33.63 1.31
C PRO A 192 -15.67 -32.36 0.48
N MET A 193 -16.54 -32.33 -0.54
CA MET A 193 -16.80 -31.15 -1.34
C MET A 193 -17.61 -30.10 -0.56
N ALA A 194 -18.63 -30.55 0.16
CA ALA A 194 -19.43 -29.69 1.03
C ALA A 194 -18.57 -29.08 2.17
N ALA A 195 -17.73 -29.89 2.82
CA ALA A 195 -16.80 -29.43 3.83
C ALA A 195 -15.82 -28.38 3.29
N ARG A 196 -15.30 -28.58 2.08
CA ARG A 196 -14.47 -27.60 1.39
C ARG A 196 -15.23 -26.32 1.07
N ALA A 197 -16.48 -26.41 0.60
CA ALA A 197 -17.31 -25.24 0.34
C ALA A 197 -17.58 -24.42 1.60
N VAL A 198 -17.83 -25.09 2.75
CA VAL A 198 -17.97 -24.43 4.05
C VAL A 198 -16.66 -23.70 4.46
N HIS A 199 -15.51 -24.32 4.20
CA HIS A 199 -14.21 -23.69 4.49
C HIS A 199 -13.98 -22.43 3.66
N GLU A 200 -14.38 -22.43 2.38
CA GLU A 200 -14.27 -21.27 1.49
C GLU A 200 -15.35 -20.21 1.73
N ALA A 201 -16.41 -20.55 2.44
CA ALA A 201 -17.52 -19.67 2.72
C ALA A 201 -17.11 -18.50 3.64
N CYS A 202 -17.58 -17.29 3.32
CA CYS A 202 -17.31 -16.12 4.14
C CYS A 202 -18.53 -15.21 4.18
N ARG A 203 -18.95 -14.84 5.39
CA ARG A 203 -20.06 -13.88 5.63
C ARG A 203 -19.58 -12.54 6.15
N VAL A 204 -18.28 -12.42 6.40
CA VAL A 204 -17.68 -11.22 6.97
C VAL A 204 -17.74 -10.08 5.96
N GLN A 205 -18.18 -8.90 6.42
CA GLN A 205 -18.21 -7.67 5.66
C GLN A 205 -17.00 -6.83 6.03
N LEU A 206 -16.34 -6.27 5.03
CA LEU A 206 -15.21 -5.36 5.17
C LEU A 206 -15.60 -3.96 4.69
N HIS A 207 -15.21 -2.96 5.45
CA HIS A 207 -15.32 -1.57 5.06
C HIS A 207 -13.94 -1.03 4.66
N VAL A 208 -13.81 -0.55 3.44
CA VAL A 208 -12.59 0.10 2.93
C VAL A 208 -12.85 1.58 2.79
N VAL A 209 -12.19 2.39 3.60
CA VAL A 209 -12.25 3.84 3.53
C VAL A 209 -11.04 4.33 2.76
N ARG A 210 -11.25 4.85 1.56
CA ARG A 210 -10.20 5.36 0.68
C ARG A 210 -9.99 6.85 0.94
N LEU A 211 -8.84 7.18 1.51
CA LEU A 211 -8.39 8.54 1.74
C LEU A 211 -7.51 8.96 0.56
N MET A 212 -8.05 9.81 -0.30
CA MET A 212 -7.32 10.34 -1.46
C MET A 212 -6.57 11.61 -1.04
N ALA A 213 -5.26 11.65 -1.28
CA ALA A 213 -4.50 12.87 -1.03
C ALA A 213 -5.05 14.03 -1.89
N PRO A 214 -5.51 15.12 -1.27
CA PRO A 214 -6.06 16.24 -2.02
C PRO A 214 -5.00 16.90 -2.90
N ARG A 215 -5.39 17.37 -4.06
CA ARG A 215 -4.53 18.18 -4.92
C ARG A 215 -4.32 19.55 -4.30
N LEU A 216 -3.07 19.86 -4.00
CA LEU A 216 -2.72 21.18 -3.49
C LEU A 216 -2.58 22.19 -4.65
N PRO A 217 -2.92 23.47 -4.41
CA PRO A 217 -2.65 24.53 -5.40
C PRO A 217 -1.17 24.52 -5.79
N HIS A 218 -0.89 24.58 -7.09
CA HIS A 218 0.46 24.57 -7.67
C HIS A 218 1.23 23.23 -7.56
N GLU A 219 0.57 22.12 -7.22
CA GLU A 219 1.18 20.81 -7.34
C GLU A 219 1.54 20.51 -8.80
N ASP A 220 2.79 20.08 -9.00
CA ASP A 220 3.29 19.66 -10.30
C ASP A 220 3.80 18.21 -10.24
N ARG A 221 4.46 17.76 -11.32
CA ARG A 221 5.08 16.42 -11.42
C ARG A 221 6.10 16.11 -10.32
N THR A 222 6.57 17.14 -9.60
CA THR A 222 7.58 16.99 -8.54
C THR A 222 6.96 16.76 -7.16
N LYS A 223 5.63 16.64 -7.06
CA LYS A 223 4.94 16.48 -5.76
C LYS A 223 5.51 15.37 -4.88
N GLY A 224 5.94 14.26 -5.49
CA GLY A 224 6.60 13.17 -4.77
C GLY A 224 8.05 13.45 -4.36
N LEU A 225 8.62 14.58 -4.75
CA LEU A 225 9.98 15.03 -4.47
C LEU A 225 10.01 16.34 -3.66
N ASP A 226 8.84 16.91 -3.37
CA ASP A 226 8.73 18.14 -2.59
C ASP A 226 8.78 17.80 -1.09
N PHE A 227 9.97 17.86 -0.54
CA PHE A 227 10.27 17.74 0.88
C PHE A 227 10.54 19.10 1.53
N THR A 228 10.04 20.17 0.94
CA THR A 228 10.09 21.50 1.60
C THR A 228 9.20 21.48 2.82
N ARG A 229 9.58 22.26 3.84
CA ARG A 229 8.78 22.37 5.06
C ARG A 229 7.35 22.80 4.78
N ALA A 230 7.15 23.77 3.90
CA ALA A 230 5.83 24.26 3.51
C ALA A 230 5.00 23.16 2.81
N GLY A 231 5.60 22.39 1.89
CA GLY A 231 4.94 21.28 1.21
C GLY A 231 4.55 20.16 2.17
N ILE A 232 5.42 19.81 3.12
CA ILE A 232 5.13 18.80 4.15
C ILE A 232 3.99 19.28 5.06
N GLU A 233 4.07 20.51 5.58
CA GLU A 233 3.05 21.07 6.48
C GLU A 233 1.67 21.18 5.79
N ALA A 234 1.64 21.58 4.52
CA ALA A 234 0.41 21.67 3.75
C ALA A 234 -0.25 20.29 3.56
N ARG A 235 0.53 19.27 3.16
CA ARG A 235 0.02 17.88 2.99
C ARG A 235 -0.42 17.27 4.32
N TRP A 236 0.33 17.53 5.37
CA TRP A 236 -0.04 17.08 6.72
C TRP A 236 -1.37 17.68 7.17
N ALA A 237 -1.53 19.00 7.00
CA ALA A 237 -2.77 19.70 7.37
C ALA A 237 -3.96 19.18 6.56
N ALA A 238 -3.79 18.96 5.26
CA ALA A 238 -4.81 18.43 4.38
C ALA A 238 -5.23 17.00 4.77
N GLY A 239 -4.28 16.09 4.93
CA GLY A 239 -4.56 14.72 5.35
C GLY A 239 -5.21 14.63 6.73
N LEU A 240 -4.79 15.47 7.69
CA LEU A 240 -5.39 15.55 9.01
C LEU A 240 -6.85 16.05 8.95
N ALA A 241 -7.13 17.05 8.11
CA ALA A 241 -8.48 17.56 7.91
C ALA A 241 -9.41 16.50 7.30
N ASP A 242 -8.92 15.78 6.28
CA ASP A 242 -9.67 14.68 5.65
C ASP A 242 -9.97 13.56 6.63
N MET A 243 -8.99 13.10 7.38
CA MET A 243 -9.20 12.03 8.35
C MET A 243 -10.18 12.43 9.45
N ARG A 244 -10.08 13.68 9.96
CA ARG A 244 -11.04 14.19 10.96
C ARG A 244 -12.47 14.24 10.44
N ARG A 245 -12.65 14.64 9.17
CA ARG A 245 -13.95 14.67 8.52
C ARG A 245 -14.52 13.25 8.40
N VAL A 246 -13.75 12.31 7.89
CA VAL A 246 -14.17 10.93 7.71
C VAL A 246 -14.52 10.26 9.04
N LEU A 247 -13.74 10.52 10.09
CA LEU A 247 -14.04 10.02 11.44
C LEU A 247 -15.35 10.61 12.01
N ALA A 248 -15.62 11.89 11.73
CA ALA A 248 -16.86 12.54 12.16
C ALA A 248 -18.09 12.03 11.40
N GLU A 249 -17.97 11.76 10.11
CA GLU A 249 -19.03 11.20 9.27
C GLU A 249 -19.28 9.71 9.53
N ALA A 250 -18.24 8.96 9.95
CA ALA A 250 -18.23 7.53 10.23
C ALA A 250 -19.06 6.71 9.20
N PRO A 251 -18.75 6.78 7.89
CA PRO A 251 -19.61 6.24 6.82
C PRO A 251 -19.82 4.72 6.92
N TRP A 252 -18.93 4.00 7.60
CA TRP A 252 -19.04 2.55 7.86
C TRP A 252 -20.13 2.19 8.87
N THR A 253 -20.73 3.17 9.54
CA THR A 253 -21.86 2.95 10.46
C THR A 253 -23.22 3.02 9.76
N ARG A 254 -23.25 3.42 8.49
CA ARG A 254 -24.48 3.49 7.70
C ARG A 254 -24.97 2.09 7.35
N GLU A 255 -26.27 1.95 7.19
CA GLU A 255 -26.86 0.72 6.70
C GLU A 255 -26.35 0.40 5.29
N THR A 256 -25.93 -0.84 5.08
CA THR A 256 -25.32 -1.32 3.85
C THR A 256 -26.02 -2.56 3.35
N ASP A 257 -25.91 -2.88 2.06
CA ASP A 257 -26.46 -4.12 1.51
C ASP A 257 -25.81 -5.33 2.19
N PRO A 258 -26.60 -6.19 2.86
CA PRO A 258 -26.07 -7.43 3.44
C PRO A 258 -25.45 -8.37 2.40
N GLY A 259 -25.77 -8.24 1.12
CA GLY A 259 -25.17 -9.01 0.01
C GLY A 259 -23.73 -8.62 -0.33
N GLU A 260 -23.32 -7.41 0.03
CA GLU A 260 -21.99 -6.89 -0.24
C GLU A 260 -20.95 -7.41 0.77
N GLY A 261 -19.88 -8.00 0.26
CA GLY A 261 -18.76 -8.50 1.09
C GLY A 261 -17.69 -7.43 1.38
N ILE A 262 -17.57 -6.42 0.50
CA ILE A 262 -16.67 -5.26 0.65
C ILE A 262 -17.44 -4.01 0.29
N ILE A 263 -17.47 -3.05 1.22
CA ILE A 263 -18.05 -1.74 1.02
C ILE A 263 -16.94 -0.72 0.95
N VAL A 264 -16.92 0.05 -0.13
CA VAL A 264 -15.91 1.08 -0.36
C VAL A 264 -16.54 2.44 -0.07
N HIS A 265 -15.87 3.22 0.77
CA HIS A 265 -16.20 4.60 1.07
C HIS A 265 -15.12 5.49 0.47
N GLU A 266 -15.46 6.22 -0.59
CA GLU A 266 -14.53 7.13 -1.25
C GLU A 266 -14.70 8.55 -0.71
N THR A 267 -13.57 9.19 -0.42
CA THR A 267 -13.55 10.59 -0.02
C THR A 267 -13.18 11.41 -1.26
N GLN A 268 -14.19 11.95 -1.97
CA GLN A 268 -13.96 12.88 -3.07
C GLN A 268 -14.52 14.26 -2.68
N ASP A 269 -13.74 15.31 -2.90
CA ASP A 269 -14.12 16.74 -2.84
C ASP A 269 -15.13 17.13 -1.74
N GLY A 270 -14.93 16.63 -0.52
CA GLY A 270 -15.75 16.99 0.64
C GLY A 270 -17.01 16.15 0.85
N VAL A 271 -17.29 15.15 0.02
CA VAL A 271 -18.44 14.23 0.20
C VAL A 271 -17.98 12.78 0.17
N THR A 272 -18.31 12.03 1.22
CA THR A 272 -18.06 10.58 1.25
C THR A 272 -19.22 9.85 0.58
N MET A 273 -18.98 9.22 -0.57
CA MET A 273 -19.96 8.38 -1.27
C MET A 273 -19.64 6.91 -1.04
N ALA A 274 -20.67 6.08 -0.83
CA ALA A 274 -20.54 4.63 -0.87
C ALA A 274 -20.76 4.15 -2.31
N SER A 275 -19.75 3.52 -2.91
CA SER A 275 -19.91 2.87 -4.21
C SER A 275 -20.40 1.44 -4.01
N GLY A 276 -21.63 1.19 -4.46
CA GLY A 276 -22.26 -0.12 -4.47
C GLY A 276 -21.60 -1.10 -5.44
#